data_89441ae9de5d727809df63d1e1a4903e
#
_entry.id   89441ae9de5d727809df63d1e1a4903e
#
_cell.length_a   1.000
_cell.length_b   1.000
_cell.length_c   1.000
_cell.angle_alpha   90.00
_cell.angle_beta   90.00
_cell.angle_gamma   90.00
#
_symmetry.space_group_name_H-M   'P 1'
#
loop_
_entity.id
_entity.type
_entity.pdbx_description
1 polymer ?
#
loop_
_entity_poly.entity_id
_entity_poly.type
_entity_poly.pdbx_seq_one_letter_code
_entity_poly.pdbx_strand_id
1 'polypeptide(L)'
;MAAEHAVSEAPTAGEYIRHHLTFLSNKEPKGIIDFSVIHWDMVFFSVLLAVLFGASFYIAARRATRSVATAPSGFLSFVELLVEFVDTQVRDVFGKSHKVVAPLALTIFVWVFLFNFMDLLPVDLLAAIAHGGGIEHLKVVPSTDVNVTFALSLTVFVLIIFYSIKIKGFGGFISELTLHPFHSKNVVLQALMVPVNFVLEGVNLFAKPVSLALRLFGNLYAGEMIFLLIALFTLSAGFASLGTVGGWGGVVVQVVLSLIWAIYHILVITLQAFIFMMLTIVYLTQAHEKSH
;
A
#
# COMPACT_ATOMS: atom_id res chain seq x y z
N MET A 1 21.98 15.53 50.23
CA MET A 1 21.34 14.60 49.29
C MET A 1 21.20 15.36 47.98
N ALA A 2 22.09 15.14 47.06
CA ALA A 2 22.10 15.79 45.77
C ALA A 2 21.05 15.10 44.88
N ALA A 3 20.06 15.88 44.41
CA ALA A 3 19.16 15.41 43.36
C ALA A 3 19.99 15.41 42.06
N GLU A 4 20.35 14.24 41.62
CA GLU A 4 20.94 13.97 40.33
C GLU A 4 19.87 14.32 39.27
N HIS A 5 19.98 15.49 38.65
CA HIS A 5 19.26 15.81 37.45
C HIS A 5 19.78 14.85 36.36
N ALA A 6 19.02 13.79 36.09
CA ALA A 6 19.19 13.00 34.90
C ALA A 6 18.99 13.98 33.70
N VAL A 7 20.08 14.43 33.15
CA VAL A 7 20.10 15.08 31.84
C VAL A 7 19.62 13.99 30.89
N SER A 8 18.39 14.12 30.38
CA SER A 8 17.88 13.26 29.32
C SER A 8 18.82 13.46 28.13
N GLU A 9 19.77 12.55 27.94
CA GLU A 9 20.59 12.52 26.76
C GLU A 9 19.66 12.43 25.54
N ALA A 10 19.90 13.27 24.54
CA ALA A 10 19.17 13.22 23.31
C ALA A 10 19.27 11.80 22.70
N PRO A 11 18.17 11.20 22.22
CA PRO A 11 18.18 9.83 21.75
C PRO A 11 19.21 9.65 20.64
N THR A 12 19.95 8.55 20.69
CA THR A 12 20.89 8.22 19.62
C THR A 12 20.13 8.02 18.31
N ALA A 13 20.80 8.24 17.16
CA ALA A 13 20.18 8.03 15.84
C ALA A 13 19.53 6.64 15.69
N GLY A 14 20.15 5.61 16.27
CA GLY A 14 19.62 4.26 16.27
C GLY A 14 18.36 4.10 17.12
N GLU A 15 18.31 4.73 18.29
CA GLU A 15 17.13 4.71 19.16
C GLU A 15 15.96 5.48 18.56
N TYR A 16 16.25 6.64 17.92
CA TYR A 16 15.25 7.42 17.21
C TYR A 16 14.60 6.61 16.08
N ILE A 17 15.40 5.98 15.21
CA ILE A 17 14.90 5.13 14.11
C ILE A 17 14.12 3.93 14.68
N ARG A 18 14.65 3.25 15.69
CA ARG A 18 13.98 2.10 16.30
C ARG A 18 12.63 2.47 16.90
N HIS A 19 12.54 3.61 17.59
CA HIS A 19 11.30 4.10 18.17
C HIS A 19 10.20 4.30 17.10
N HIS A 20 10.55 4.92 15.97
CA HIS A 20 9.59 5.19 14.87
C HIS A 20 9.22 3.94 14.07
N LEU A 21 10.04 2.89 14.10
CA LEU A 21 9.76 1.62 13.42
C LEU A 21 9.05 0.59 14.30
N THR A 22 8.78 0.91 15.58
CA THR A 22 8.10 0.01 16.50
C THR A 22 6.58 0.13 16.36
N PHE A 23 5.89 -1.01 16.22
CA PHE A 23 4.44 -1.10 16.13
C PHE A 23 3.80 -1.32 17.49
N LEU A 24 2.54 -0.89 17.65
CA LEU A 24 1.71 -1.22 18.80
C LEU A 24 1.21 -2.66 18.66
N SER A 25 2.01 -3.62 19.09
CA SER A 25 1.72 -5.04 18.97
C SER A 25 1.14 -5.63 20.26
N ASN A 26 0.34 -6.69 20.15
CA ASN A 26 -0.21 -7.43 21.30
C ASN A 26 0.89 -8.18 22.08
N LYS A 27 2.00 -8.52 21.43
CA LYS A 27 3.17 -9.21 22.00
C LYS A 27 4.40 -9.03 21.10
N GLU A 28 5.57 -9.25 21.65
CA GLU A 28 6.81 -9.24 20.87
C GLU A 28 6.86 -10.45 19.93
N PRO A 29 7.26 -10.26 18.66
CA PRO A 29 7.40 -11.34 17.70
C PRO A 29 8.52 -12.30 18.13
N LYS A 30 8.26 -13.60 18.12
CA LYS A 30 9.24 -14.64 18.47
C LYS A 30 10.10 -15.11 17.29
N GLY A 31 9.81 -14.64 16.06
CA GLY A 31 10.51 -15.01 14.84
C GLY A 31 10.25 -14.02 13.70
N ILE A 32 10.86 -14.29 12.54
CA ILE A 32 10.74 -13.45 11.34
C ILE A 32 9.28 -13.42 10.82
N ILE A 33 8.56 -14.52 10.99
CA ILE A 33 7.13 -14.64 10.64
C ILE A 33 6.42 -15.20 11.87
N ASP A 34 5.54 -14.42 12.47
CA ASP A 34 4.72 -14.81 13.61
C ASP A 34 3.27 -14.37 13.40
N PHE A 35 2.43 -15.27 12.91
CA PHE A 35 1.00 -15.03 12.67
C PHE A 35 0.17 -14.76 13.94
N SER A 36 0.77 -14.88 15.12
CA SER A 36 0.09 -14.63 16.38
C SER A 36 0.24 -13.17 16.85
N VAL A 37 1.06 -12.37 16.16
CA VAL A 37 1.27 -10.94 16.42
C VAL A 37 0.26 -10.13 15.63
N ILE A 38 -0.47 -9.26 16.32
CA ILE A 38 -1.41 -8.32 15.73
C ILE A 38 -0.91 -6.92 16.04
N HIS A 39 -0.74 -6.12 14.99
CA HIS A 39 -0.42 -4.70 15.07
C HIS A 39 -1.73 -3.90 15.16
N TRP A 40 -2.13 -3.52 16.36
CA TRP A 40 -3.41 -2.87 16.63
C TRP A 40 -3.54 -1.49 15.98
N ASP A 41 -2.46 -0.75 15.92
CA ASP A 41 -2.35 0.52 15.22
C ASP A 41 -2.67 0.37 13.73
N MET A 42 -2.07 -0.63 13.06
CA MET A 42 -2.31 -0.90 11.64
C MET A 42 -3.76 -1.30 11.36
N VAL A 43 -4.33 -2.16 12.22
CA VAL A 43 -5.74 -2.55 12.11
C VAL A 43 -6.66 -1.35 12.30
N PHE A 44 -6.41 -0.53 13.32
CA PHE A 44 -7.19 0.67 13.60
C PHE A 44 -7.20 1.65 12.42
N PHE A 45 -6.02 2.04 11.92
CA PHE A 45 -5.94 2.97 10.79
C PHE A 45 -6.50 2.38 9.50
N SER A 46 -6.31 1.08 9.24
CA SER A 46 -6.89 0.41 8.08
C SER A 46 -8.43 0.46 8.10
N VAL A 47 -9.03 0.14 9.25
CA VAL A 47 -10.49 0.20 9.42
C VAL A 47 -11.01 1.64 9.37
N LEU A 48 -10.32 2.57 10.03
CA LEU A 48 -10.67 3.99 10.01
C LEU A 48 -10.73 4.53 8.58
N LEU A 49 -9.70 4.27 7.78
CA LEU A 49 -9.65 4.72 6.38
C LEU A 49 -10.73 4.04 5.52
N ALA A 50 -11.02 2.75 5.76
CA ALA A 50 -12.10 2.05 5.08
C ALA A 50 -13.47 2.66 5.40
N VAL A 51 -13.72 3.01 6.65
CA VAL A 51 -14.97 3.68 7.09
C VAL A 51 -15.08 5.08 6.49
N LEU A 52 -14.00 5.87 6.54
CA LEU A 52 -13.98 7.22 5.96
C LEU A 52 -14.23 7.19 4.45
N PHE A 53 -13.57 6.30 3.73
CA PHE A 53 -13.78 6.09 2.30
C PHE A 53 -15.22 5.65 2.03
N GLY A 54 -15.70 4.60 2.68
CA GLY A 54 -17.05 4.07 2.49
C GLY A 54 -18.13 5.10 2.80
N ALA A 55 -17.99 5.85 3.91
CA ALA A 55 -18.91 6.92 4.26
C ALA A 55 -18.92 8.07 3.23
N SER A 56 -17.73 8.46 2.74
CA SER A 56 -17.60 9.53 1.75
C SER A 56 -18.30 9.17 0.44
N PHE A 57 -18.07 7.96 -0.07
CA PHE A 57 -18.71 7.48 -1.30
C PHE A 57 -20.21 7.23 -1.12
N TYR A 58 -20.63 6.74 0.05
CA TYR A 58 -22.05 6.59 0.37
C TYR A 58 -22.79 7.95 0.39
N ILE A 59 -22.18 8.98 0.99
CA ILE A 59 -22.72 10.34 1.01
C ILE A 59 -22.79 10.90 -0.42
N ALA A 60 -21.74 10.72 -1.22
CA ALA A 60 -21.71 11.13 -2.61
C ALA A 60 -22.83 10.45 -3.43
N ALA A 61 -22.96 9.13 -3.32
CA ALA A 61 -24.00 8.36 -4.01
C ALA A 61 -25.42 8.82 -3.63
N ARG A 62 -25.66 9.07 -2.34
CA ARG A 62 -26.97 9.61 -1.90
C ARG A 62 -27.24 11.04 -2.41
N ARG A 63 -26.22 11.87 -2.55
CA ARG A 63 -26.38 13.22 -3.11
C ARG A 63 -26.63 13.15 -4.61
N ALA A 64 -25.90 12.31 -5.35
CA ALA A 64 -26.10 12.10 -6.77
C ALA A 64 -27.54 11.69 -7.13
N THR A 65 -28.14 10.79 -6.34
CA THR A 65 -29.54 10.36 -6.56
C THR A 65 -30.60 11.43 -6.26
N ARG A 66 -30.27 12.46 -5.47
CA ARG A 66 -31.21 13.52 -5.06
C ARG A 66 -31.16 14.76 -5.96
N SER A 67 -30.08 15.00 -6.67
CA SER A 67 -29.81 16.25 -7.40
C SER A 67 -29.77 16.07 -8.91
N VAL A 68 -30.85 15.52 -9.49
CA VAL A 68 -30.96 15.34 -10.95
C VAL A 68 -31.09 16.69 -11.71
N ALA A 69 -31.43 17.78 -11.03
CA ALA A 69 -31.73 19.08 -11.62
C ALA A 69 -30.74 20.22 -11.33
N THR A 70 -29.73 19.99 -10.46
CA THR A 70 -28.77 21.03 -10.07
C THR A 70 -27.35 20.61 -10.39
N ALA A 71 -26.49 21.60 -10.74
CA ALA A 71 -25.06 21.33 -10.95
C ALA A 71 -24.45 20.61 -9.74
N PRO A 72 -23.61 19.55 -9.95
CA PRO A 72 -23.03 18.79 -8.87
C PRO A 72 -22.13 19.68 -8.00
N SER A 73 -22.12 19.44 -6.69
CA SER A 73 -21.17 20.11 -5.79
C SER A 73 -19.73 19.69 -6.12
N GLY A 74 -18.74 20.53 -5.81
CA GLY A 74 -17.33 20.23 -6.09
C GLY A 74 -16.86 18.86 -5.55
N PHE A 75 -17.34 18.46 -4.36
CA PHE A 75 -17.06 17.12 -3.81
C PHE A 75 -17.70 16.00 -4.64
N LEU A 76 -18.95 16.17 -5.08
CA LEU A 76 -19.62 15.17 -5.93
C LEU A 76 -18.91 15.05 -7.28
N SER A 77 -18.56 16.18 -7.92
CA SER A 77 -17.81 16.18 -9.18
C SER A 77 -16.44 15.49 -9.04
N PHE A 78 -15.76 15.66 -7.90
CA PHE A 78 -14.51 14.95 -7.63
C PHE A 78 -14.70 13.43 -7.55
N VAL A 79 -15.74 12.97 -6.84
CA VAL A 79 -16.05 11.54 -6.75
C VAL A 79 -16.46 10.97 -8.12
N GLU A 80 -17.27 11.70 -8.89
CA GLU A 80 -17.64 11.30 -10.25
C GLU A 80 -16.43 11.18 -11.17
N LEU A 81 -15.49 12.13 -11.10
CA LEU A 81 -14.24 12.09 -11.85
C LEU A 81 -13.39 10.87 -11.50
N LEU A 82 -13.29 10.52 -10.22
CA LEU A 82 -12.58 9.31 -9.79
C LEU A 82 -13.24 8.04 -10.32
N VAL A 83 -14.57 7.96 -10.24
CA VAL A 83 -15.33 6.81 -10.74
C VAL A 83 -15.16 6.68 -12.25
N GLU A 84 -15.29 7.78 -13.00
CA GLU A 84 -15.12 7.81 -14.45
C GLU A 84 -13.69 7.42 -14.84
N PHE A 85 -12.70 7.97 -14.17
CA PHE A 85 -11.28 7.63 -14.39
C PHE A 85 -11.04 6.13 -14.27
N VAL A 86 -11.50 5.50 -13.18
CA VAL A 86 -11.30 4.07 -12.95
C VAL A 86 -12.12 3.21 -13.92
N ASP A 87 -13.39 3.58 -14.19
CA ASP A 87 -14.22 2.85 -15.15
C ASP A 87 -13.65 2.90 -16.56
N THR A 88 -13.04 4.02 -16.96
CA THR A 88 -12.32 4.16 -18.23
C THR A 88 -11.16 3.16 -18.30
N GLN A 89 -10.32 3.07 -17.26
CA GLN A 89 -9.22 2.10 -17.22
C GLN A 89 -9.73 0.65 -17.34
N VAL A 90 -10.84 0.33 -16.68
CA VAL A 90 -11.44 -1.00 -16.77
C VAL A 90 -11.98 -1.25 -18.18
N ARG A 91 -12.64 -0.27 -18.81
CA ARG A 91 -13.14 -0.40 -20.20
C ARG A 91 -12.02 -0.59 -21.21
N ASP A 92 -10.90 0.13 -21.05
CA ASP A 92 -9.75 0.04 -21.94
C ASP A 92 -9.12 -1.36 -21.94
N VAL A 93 -9.13 -2.04 -20.80
CA VAL A 93 -8.54 -3.38 -20.64
C VAL A 93 -9.56 -4.50 -20.92
N PHE A 94 -10.81 -4.39 -20.45
CA PHE A 94 -11.86 -5.40 -20.64
C PHE A 94 -12.71 -5.21 -21.91
N GLY A 95 -12.54 -4.09 -22.61
CA GLY A 95 -13.40 -3.70 -23.76
C GLY A 95 -14.81 -3.26 -23.36
N LYS A 96 -15.17 -3.31 -22.10
CA LYS A 96 -16.47 -2.91 -21.52
C LYS A 96 -16.38 -2.67 -20.03
N SER A 97 -17.30 -1.87 -19.49
CA SER A 97 -17.43 -1.77 -18.03
C SER A 97 -17.82 -3.12 -17.40
N HIS A 98 -17.18 -3.49 -16.31
CA HIS A 98 -17.42 -4.77 -15.63
C HIS A 98 -17.98 -4.54 -14.23
N LYS A 99 -19.17 -5.11 -13.97
CA LYS A 99 -19.96 -4.85 -12.74
C LYS A 99 -19.23 -5.13 -11.41
N VAL A 100 -18.24 -6.00 -11.42
CA VAL A 100 -17.48 -6.39 -10.21
C VAL A 100 -16.09 -5.77 -10.23
N VAL A 101 -15.43 -5.77 -11.40
CA VAL A 101 -14.03 -5.30 -11.48
C VAL A 101 -13.93 -3.80 -11.32
N ALA A 102 -14.87 -3.01 -11.87
CA ALA A 102 -14.81 -1.55 -11.75
C ALA A 102 -14.95 -1.07 -10.29
N PRO A 103 -15.95 -1.51 -9.49
CA PRO A 103 -16.00 -1.16 -8.05
C PRO A 103 -14.81 -1.69 -7.24
N LEU A 104 -14.30 -2.88 -7.57
CA LEU A 104 -13.11 -3.44 -6.92
C LEU A 104 -11.87 -2.59 -7.21
N ALA A 105 -11.65 -2.24 -8.47
CA ALA A 105 -10.54 -1.40 -8.90
C ALA A 105 -10.58 -0.01 -8.24
N LEU A 106 -11.79 0.59 -8.16
CA LEU A 106 -12.00 1.86 -7.46
C LEU A 106 -11.65 1.74 -5.98
N THR A 107 -12.13 0.68 -5.31
CA THR A 107 -11.84 0.44 -3.90
C THR A 107 -10.35 0.29 -3.67
N ILE A 108 -9.66 -0.51 -4.48
CA ILE A 108 -8.21 -0.71 -4.39
C ILE A 108 -7.47 0.62 -4.61
N PHE A 109 -7.82 1.35 -5.66
CA PHE A 109 -7.17 2.62 -5.98
C PHE A 109 -7.26 3.62 -4.83
N VAL A 110 -8.47 3.87 -4.34
CA VAL A 110 -8.69 4.86 -3.27
C VAL A 110 -8.11 4.38 -1.94
N TRP A 111 -8.27 3.11 -1.59
CA TRP A 111 -7.78 2.59 -0.32
C TRP A 111 -6.26 2.54 -0.26
N VAL A 112 -5.58 2.07 -1.32
CA VAL A 112 -4.12 2.09 -1.40
C VAL A 112 -3.60 3.54 -1.44
N PHE A 113 -4.28 4.44 -2.16
CA PHE A 113 -3.94 5.86 -2.16
C PHE A 113 -4.01 6.46 -0.75
N LEU A 114 -5.08 6.19 -0.01
CA LEU A 114 -5.25 6.69 1.36
C LEU A 114 -4.20 6.10 2.31
N PHE A 115 -3.89 4.80 2.20
CA PHE A 115 -2.83 4.19 3.01
C PHE A 115 -1.49 4.88 2.80
N ASN A 116 -1.14 5.12 1.54
CA ASN A 116 0.12 5.74 1.19
C ASN A 116 0.13 7.25 1.54
N PHE A 117 -1.03 7.91 1.42
CA PHE A 117 -1.18 9.32 1.77
C PHE A 117 -0.94 9.59 3.26
N MET A 118 -1.19 8.61 4.12
CA MET A 118 -0.90 8.71 5.56
C MET A 118 0.59 8.94 5.84
N ASP A 119 1.49 8.54 4.93
CA ASP A 119 2.94 8.72 5.07
C ASP A 119 3.39 10.19 4.88
N LEU A 120 2.53 11.04 4.32
CA LEU A 120 2.76 12.49 4.23
C LEU A 120 2.38 13.24 5.51
N LEU A 121 1.67 12.59 6.42
CA LEU A 121 1.34 13.21 7.71
C LEU A 121 2.59 13.26 8.59
N PRO A 122 2.83 14.39 9.30
CA PRO A 122 3.96 14.47 10.21
C PRO A 122 3.84 13.42 11.31
N VAL A 123 4.64 12.36 11.22
CA VAL A 123 4.61 11.22 12.15
C VAL A 123 4.86 11.68 13.58
N ASP A 124 5.81 12.61 13.77
CA ASP A 124 6.13 13.19 15.09
C ASP A 124 4.95 13.92 15.73
N LEU A 125 4.10 14.58 14.93
CA LEU A 125 2.93 15.30 15.44
C LEU A 125 1.89 14.31 15.98
N LEU A 126 1.62 13.25 15.24
CA LEU A 126 0.64 12.22 15.65
C LEU A 126 1.16 11.41 16.83
N ALA A 127 2.45 11.08 16.83
CA ALA A 127 3.12 10.45 17.97
C ALA A 127 3.05 11.34 19.22
N ALA A 128 3.32 12.64 19.12
CA ALA A 128 3.23 13.58 20.24
C ALA A 128 1.80 13.68 20.81
N ILE A 129 0.78 13.68 19.95
CA ILE A 129 -0.63 13.66 20.38
C ILE A 129 -0.95 12.36 21.11
N ALA A 130 -0.48 11.21 20.59
CA ALA A 130 -0.67 9.90 21.20
C ALA A 130 0.02 9.77 22.57
N HIS A 131 1.24 10.29 22.69
CA HIS A 131 1.95 10.37 23.98
C HIS A 131 1.17 11.18 25.02
N GLY A 132 0.54 12.29 24.62
CA GLY A 132 -0.38 13.04 25.49
C GLY A 132 -1.59 12.22 25.96
N GLY A 133 -1.98 11.18 25.22
CA GLY A 133 -3.03 10.20 25.53
C GLY A 133 -2.54 8.95 26.25
N GLY A 134 -1.23 8.83 26.57
CA GLY A 134 -0.66 7.67 27.26
C GLY A 134 -0.28 6.50 26.35
N ILE A 135 -0.21 6.70 25.02
CA ILE A 135 0.22 5.69 24.04
C ILE A 135 1.69 5.95 23.72
N GLU A 136 2.57 5.05 24.10
CA GLU A 136 4.03 5.21 23.93
C GLU A 136 4.50 5.04 22.49
N HIS A 137 3.85 4.15 21.74
CA HIS A 137 4.19 3.86 20.34
C HIS A 137 2.92 3.89 19.51
N LEU A 138 2.91 4.69 18.44
CA LEU A 138 1.83 4.75 17.47
C LEU A 138 2.41 4.87 16.07
N LYS A 139 2.22 3.84 15.25
CA LYS A 139 2.56 3.88 13.83
C LYS A 139 1.29 4.09 13.01
N VAL A 140 1.33 5.06 12.09
CA VAL A 140 0.12 5.59 11.46
C VAL A 140 -0.06 5.05 10.03
N VAL A 141 1.00 4.52 9.41
CA VAL A 141 1.01 4.15 7.98
C VAL A 141 0.84 2.65 7.79
N PRO A 142 -0.37 2.14 7.42
CA PRO A 142 -0.60 0.71 7.29
C PRO A 142 0.24 0.02 6.21
N SER A 143 0.57 0.72 5.13
CA SER A 143 1.33 0.15 4.00
C SER A 143 2.82 -0.06 4.28
N THR A 144 3.34 0.42 5.41
CA THR A 144 4.70 0.09 5.89
C THR A 144 4.75 -1.21 6.71
N ASP A 145 3.61 -1.89 6.89
CA ASP A 145 3.55 -3.24 7.43
C ASP A 145 3.44 -4.27 6.29
N VAL A 146 4.41 -5.20 6.27
CA VAL A 146 4.44 -6.31 5.31
C VAL A 146 3.16 -7.14 5.37
N ASN A 147 2.60 -7.37 6.58
CA ASN A 147 1.38 -8.17 6.74
C ASN A 147 0.19 -7.53 6.03
N VAL A 148 0.04 -6.21 6.13
CA VAL A 148 -1.04 -5.46 5.48
C VAL A 148 -0.90 -5.50 3.96
N THR A 149 0.30 -5.29 3.43
CA THR A 149 0.54 -5.32 1.99
C THR A 149 0.36 -6.72 1.39
N PHE A 150 0.78 -7.76 2.11
CA PHE A 150 0.51 -9.14 1.72
C PHE A 150 -0.99 -9.50 1.82
N ALA A 151 -1.71 -9.03 2.82
CA ALA A 151 -3.15 -9.25 2.93
C ALA A 151 -3.90 -8.67 1.72
N LEU A 152 -3.55 -7.45 1.28
CA LEU A 152 -4.14 -6.84 0.08
C LEU A 152 -3.81 -7.65 -1.19
N SER A 153 -2.54 -8.01 -1.37
CA SER A 153 -2.11 -8.75 -2.57
C SER A 153 -2.66 -10.17 -2.61
N LEU A 154 -2.74 -10.87 -1.46
CA LEU A 154 -3.34 -12.19 -1.36
C LEU A 154 -4.85 -12.15 -1.62
N THR A 155 -5.54 -11.09 -1.21
CA THR A 155 -6.96 -10.90 -1.55
C THR A 155 -7.16 -10.85 -3.07
N VAL A 156 -6.33 -10.08 -3.77
CA VAL A 156 -6.34 -10.02 -5.23
C VAL A 156 -5.99 -11.39 -5.84
N PHE A 157 -5.01 -12.08 -5.29
CA PHE A 157 -4.60 -13.41 -5.73
C PHE A 157 -5.73 -14.46 -5.61
N VAL A 158 -6.42 -14.47 -4.49
CA VAL A 158 -7.60 -15.35 -4.30
C VAL A 158 -8.68 -15.04 -5.31
N LEU A 159 -8.92 -13.76 -5.62
CA LEU A 159 -9.88 -13.37 -6.65
C LEU A 159 -9.44 -13.84 -8.05
N ILE A 160 -8.15 -13.73 -8.38
CA ILE A 160 -7.60 -14.23 -9.66
C ILE A 160 -7.88 -15.74 -9.79
N ILE A 161 -7.54 -16.52 -8.78
CA ILE A 161 -7.78 -17.98 -8.79
C ILE A 161 -9.27 -18.29 -8.89
N PHE A 162 -10.09 -17.59 -8.09
CA PHE A 162 -11.54 -17.80 -8.09
C PHE A 162 -12.15 -17.53 -9.47
N TYR A 163 -11.80 -16.42 -10.12
CA TYR A 163 -12.32 -16.12 -11.46
C TYR A 163 -11.74 -17.02 -12.54
N SER A 164 -10.47 -17.41 -12.45
CA SER A 164 -9.87 -18.39 -13.37
C SER A 164 -10.63 -19.71 -13.33
N ILE A 165 -10.89 -20.24 -12.13
CA ILE A 165 -11.64 -21.50 -11.97
C ILE A 165 -13.10 -21.34 -12.41
N LYS A 166 -13.74 -20.22 -12.08
CA LYS A 166 -15.15 -19.96 -12.40
C LYS A 166 -15.40 -19.85 -13.91
N ILE A 167 -14.45 -19.29 -14.65
CA ILE A 167 -14.61 -18.97 -16.09
C ILE A 167 -14.05 -20.07 -16.98
N LYS A 168 -12.84 -20.56 -16.68
CA LYS A 168 -12.15 -21.62 -17.46
C LYS A 168 -12.57 -23.02 -17.01
N GLY A 169 -13.18 -23.15 -15.82
CA GLY A 169 -13.39 -24.43 -15.15
C GLY A 169 -12.12 -24.97 -14.51
N PHE A 170 -12.26 -25.93 -13.61
CA PHE A 170 -11.11 -26.53 -12.92
C PHE A 170 -10.13 -27.20 -13.90
N GLY A 171 -10.67 -27.93 -14.90
CA GLY A 171 -9.86 -28.57 -15.95
C GLY A 171 -9.12 -27.57 -16.82
N GLY A 172 -9.74 -26.44 -17.19
CA GLY A 172 -9.11 -25.36 -17.95
C GLY A 172 -7.99 -24.69 -17.18
N PHE A 173 -8.17 -24.45 -15.89
CA PHE A 173 -7.14 -23.90 -15.03
C PHE A 173 -5.92 -24.83 -14.90
N ILE A 174 -6.13 -26.12 -14.68
CA ILE A 174 -5.02 -27.10 -14.66
C ILE A 174 -4.34 -27.21 -16.02
N SER A 175 -5.11 -27.19 -17.10
CA SER A 175 -4.56 -27.20 -18.47
C SER A 175 -3.67 -25.97 -18.73
N GLU A 176 -4.06 -24.79 -18.27
CA GLU A 176 -3.27 -23.59 -18.37
C GLU A 176 -1.92 -23.72 -17.63
N LEU A 177 -1.94 -24.26 -16.41
CA LEU A 177 -0.74 -24.50 -15.63
C LEU A 177 0.21 -25.57 -16.23
N THR A 178 -0.33 -26.52 -16.99
CA THR A 178 0.46 -27.70 -17.43
C THR A 178 0.83 -27.66 -18.91
N LEU A 179 0.03 -27.00 -19.74
CA LEU A 179 0.24 -26.97 -21.19
C LEU A 179 0.84 -25.68 -21.72
N HIS A 180 0.94 -24.65 -20.89
CA HIS A 180 1.62 -23.39 -21.21
C HIS A 180 2.85 -23.19 -20.31
N PRO A 181 3.90 -22.45 -20.74
CA PRO A 181 4.04 -21.78 -22.03
C PRO A 181 4.51 -22.66 -23.19
N PHE A 182 5.10 -23.82 -22.93
CA PHE A 182 5.67 -24.69 -23.97
C PHE A 182 4.62 -25.72 -24.46
N HIS A 183 4.34 -25.71 -25.74
CA HIS A 183 3.44 -26.64 -26.39
C HIS A 183 4.16 -27.41 -27.51
N SER A 184 4.00 -28.73 -27.57
CA SER A 184 4.53 -29.57 -28.65
C SER A 184 3.48 -30.47 -29.25
N LYS A 185 3.52 -30.67 -30.57
CA LYS A 185 2.65 -31.62 -31.29
C LYS A 185 2.99 -33.09 -30.99
N ASN A 186 4.20 -33.34 -30.51
CA ASN A 186 4.65 -34.67 -30.14
C ASN A 186 4.22 -35.00 -28.71
N VAL A 187 3.38 -36.02 -28.54
CA VAL A 187 2.79 -36.42 -27.25
C VAL A 187 3.85 -36.74 -26.19
N VAL A 188 4.96 -37.41 -26.59
CA VAL A 188 6.05 -37.75 -25.66
C VAL A 188 6.79 -36.47 -25.20
N LEU A 189 7.06 -35.54 -26.09
CA LEU A 189 7.71 -34.29 -25.77
C LEU A 189 6.78 -33.40 -24.94
N GLN A 190 5.50 -33.37 -25.23
CA GLN A 190 4.49 -32.68 -24.43
C GLN A 190 4.44 -33.21 -23.00
N ALA A 191 4.40 -34.53 -22.80
CA ALA A 191 4.40 -35.15 -21.48
C ALA A 191 5.66 -34.81 -20.67
N LEU A 192 6.83 -34.71 -21.32
CA LEU A 192 8.08 -34.28 -20.68
C LEU A 192 8.05 -32.80 -20.30
N MET A 193 7.32 -31.97 -21.06
CA MET A 193 7.21 -30.52 -20.78
C MET A 193 6.19 -30.18 -19.68
N VAL A 194 5.21 -31.04 -19.39
CA VAL A 194 4.21 -30.81 -18.35
C VAL A 194 4.81 -30.41 -16.99
N PRO A 195 5.78 -31.14 -16.40
CA PRO A 195 6.35 -30.72 -15.12
C PRO A 195 7.12 -29.40 -15.20
N VAL A 196 7.76 -29.12 -16.31
CA VAL A 196 8.49 -27.86 -16.53
C VAL A 196 7.50 -26.69 -16.62
N ASN A 197 6.46 -26.83 -17.41
CA ASN A 197 5.39 -25.84 -17.53
C ASN A 197 4.71 -25.59 -16.18
N PHE A 198 4.38 -26.64 -15.44
CA PHE A 198 3.75 -26.52 -14.13
C PHE A 198 4.61 -25.70 -13.14
N VAL A 199 5.92 -25.95 -13.12
CA VAL A 199 6.84 -25.17 -12.27
C VAL A 199 6.91 -23.72 -12.73
N LEU A 200 7.08 -23.49 -14.03
CA LEU A 200 7.21 -22.12 -14.57
C LEU A 200 5.93 -21.32 -14.36
N GLU A 201 4.77 -21.89 -14.72
CA GLU A 201 3.49 -21.17 -14.55
C GLU A 201 3.10 -21.05 -13.08
N GLY A 202 3.45 -22.05 -12.24
CA GLY A 202 3.30 -21.95 -10.79
C GLY A 202 4.13 -20.81 -10.20
N VAL A 203 5.40 -20.69 -10.57
CA VAL A 203 6.26 -19.57 -10.14
C VAL A 203 5.69 -18.24 -10.62
N ASN A 204 5.26 -18.14 -11.89
CA ASN A 204 4.64 -16.94 -12.45
C ASN A 204 3.37 -16.54 -11.67
N LEU A 205 2.52 -17.51 -11.36
CA LEU A 205 1.29 -17.29 -10.59
C LEU A 205 1.57 -16.77 -9.18
N PHE A 206 2.53 -17.37 -8.45
CA PHE A 206 2.91 -16.92 -7.11
C PHE A 206 3.74 -15.63 -7.10
N ALA A 207 4.47 -15.34 -8.18
CA ALA A 207 5.22 -14.10 -8.30
C ALA A 207 4.30 -12.85 -8.35
N LYS A 208 3.07 -12.99 -8.87
CA LYS A 208 2.10 -11.89 -8.95
C LYS A 208 1.80 -11.26 -7.58
N PRO A 209 1.29 -12.00 -6.57
CA PRO A 209 1.02 -11.42 -5.25
C PRO A 209 2.27 -10.96 -4.52
N VAL A 210 3.38 -11.69 -4.63
CA VAL A 210 4.64 -11.31 -3.99
C VAL A 210 5.15 -9.99 -4.57
N SER A 211 5.16 -9.84 -5.89
CA SER A 211 5.58 -8.60 -6.55
C SER A 211 4.69 -7.42 -6.18
N LEU A 212 3.36 -7.62 -6.09
CA LEU A 212 2.42 -6.58 -5.68
C LEU A 212 2.67 -6.12 -4.24
N ALA A 213 2.80 -7.06 -3.30
CA ALA A 213 3.04 -6.78 -1.89
C ALA A 213 4.37 -6.07 -1.65
N LEU A 214 5.46 -6.63 -2.19
CA LEU A 214 6.80 -6.07 -2.01
C LEU A 214 6.98 -4.71 -2.68
N ARG A 215 6.30 -4.45 -3.78
CA ARG A 215 6.34 -3.14 -4.43
C ARG A 215 5.68 -2.07 -3.56
N LEU A 216 4.51 -2.38 -2.99
CA LEU A 216 3.80 -1.45 -2.11
C LEU A 216 4.61 -1.21 -0.83
N PHE A 217 5.00 -2.26 -0.13
CA PHE A 217 5.82 -2.19 1.08
C PHE A 217 7.15 -1.48 0.84
N GLY A 218 7.92 -1.92 -0.18
CA GLY A 218 9.27 -1.44 -0.41
C GLY A 218 9.34 0.05 -0.71
N ASN A 219 8.42 0.57 -1.52
CA ASN A 219 8.39 1.99 -1.86
C ASN A 219 8.07 2.86 -0.64
N LEU A 220 7.12 2.43 0.21
CA LEU A 220 6.72 3.22 1.37
C LEU A 220 7.72 3.11 2.51
N TYR A 221 8.20 1.91 2.79
CA TYR A 221 9.24 1.72 3.80
C TYR A 221 10.52 2.49 3.47
N ALA A 222 10.95 2.45 2.19
CA ALA A 222 12.09 3.25 1.74
C ALA A 222 11.80 4.77 1.85
N GLY A 223 10.58 5.21 1.55
CA GLY A 223 10.14 6.59 1.69
C GLY A 223 10.22 7.08 3.13
N GLU A 224 9.65 6.30 4.06
CA GLU A 224 9.71 6.58 5.51
C GLU A 224 11.16 6.66 6.00
N MET A 225 12.00 5.72 5.60
CA MET A 225 13.42 5.71 5.99
C MET A 225 14.17 6.95 5.52
N ILE A 226 13.88 7.47 4.32
CA ILE A 226 14.53 8.69 3.83
C ILE A 226 14.04 9.93 4.60
N PHE A 227 12.75 10.02 4.94
CA PHE A 227 12.25 11.08 5.82
C PHE A 227 12.96 11.07 7.18
N LEU A 228 13.11 9.88 7.80
CA LEU A 228 13.84 9.72 9.06
C LEU A 228 15.31 10.14 8.94
N LEU A 229 15.98 9.75 7.84
CA LEU A 229 17.37 10.14 7.61
C LEU A 229 17.54 11.66 7.42
N ILE A 230 16.61 12.31 6.74
CA ILE A 230 16.60 13.78 6.59
C ILE A 230 16.39 14.45 7.95
N ALA A 231 15.47 13.92 8.78
CA ALA A 231 15.22 14.43 10.13
C ALA A 231 16.46 14.29 11.02
N LEU A 232 17.18 13.17 10.94
CA LEU A 232 18.42 12.95 11.69
C LEU A 232 19.54 13.93 11.35
N PHE A 233 19.53 14.52 10.16
CA PHE A 233 20.55 15.50 9.76
C PHE A 233 20.55 16.72 10.67
N THR A 234 19.39 17.17 11.16
CA THR A 234 19.30 18.29 12.11
C THR A 234 19.46 17.82 13.55
N LEU A 235 18.97 16.62 13.90
CA LEU A 235 19.15 16.07 15.23
C LEU A 235 20.63 15.86 15.56
N SER A 236 21.42 15.39 14.60
CA SER A 236 22.87 15.18 14.77
C SER A 236 23.65 16.47 14.94
N ALA A 237 23.17 17.58 14.35
CA ALA A 237 23.78 18.90 14.54
C ALA A 237 23.49 19.52 15.91
N GLY A 238 22.47 18.99 16.63
CA GLY A 238 22.02 19.44 17.95
C GLY A 238 21.32 20.79 17.93
N PHE A 239 20.32 20.97 18.79
CA PHE A 239 19.62 22.28 18.95
C PHE A 239 20.55 23.40 19.41
N ALA A 240 21.68 23.07 20.07
CA ALA A 240 22.69 24.03 20.46
C ALA A 240 23.35 24.72 19.26
N SER A 241 23.37 24.11 18.09
CA SER A 241 23.92 24.72 16.87
C SER A 241 23.02 25.81 16.27
N LEU A 242 21.73 25.89 16.68
CA LEU A 242 20.80 26.92 16.24
C LEU A 242 21.25 28.36 16.70
N GLY A 243 22.15 28.44 17.68
CA GLY A 243 22.80 29.70 18.06
C GLY A 243 23.89 30.19 17.09
N THR A 244 24.21 29.39 16.04
CA THR A 244 25.28 29.71 15.08
C THR A 244 24.71 29.83 13.65
N VAL A 245 25.41 30.59 12.79
CA VAL A 245 25.06 30.73 11.37
C VAL A 245 25.09 29.39 10.66
N GLY A 246 26.00 28.48 11.04
CA GLY A 246 26.08 27.11 10.52
C GLY A 246 24.86 26.26 10.86
N GLY A 247 24.28 26.42 12.05
CA GLY A 247 23.06 25.73 12.49
C GLY A 247 21.85 26.11 11.65
N TRP A 248 21.67 27.40 11.38
CA TRP A 248 20.62 27.89 10.47
C TRP A 248 20.79 27.39 9.04
N GLY A 249 22.06 27.29 8.56
CA GLY A 249 22.35 26.66 7.27
C GLY A 249 21.88 25.21 7.20
N GLY A 250 22.10 24.44 8.27
CA GLY A 250 21.62 23.06 8.39
C GLY A 250 20.09 22.94 8.32
N VAL A 251 19.37 23.81 9.04
CA VAL A 251 17.89 23.86 9.01
C VAL A 251 17.37 24.17 7.60
N VAL A 252 17.96 25.13 6.91
CA VAL A 252 17.56 25.49 5.54
C VAL A 252 17.77 24.29 4.61
N VAL A 253 18.91 23.62 4.70
CA VAL A 253 19.19 22.41 3.89
C VAL A 253 18.17 21.30 4.19
N GLN A 254 17.85 21.05 5.46
CA GLN A 254 16.84 20.07 5.84
C GLN A 254 15.47 20.38 5.24
N VAL A 255 15.00 21.64 5.38
CA VAL A 255 13.70 22.07 4.84
C VAL A 255 13.66 21.86 3.32
N VAL A 256 14.72 22.23 2.61
CA VAL A 256 14.81 22.05 1.16
C VAL A 256 14.80 20.58 0.78
N LEU A 257 15.59 19.74 1.45
CA LEU A 257 15.62 18.28 1.20
C LEU A 257 14.27 17.65 1.51
N SER A 258 13.63 18.00 2.64
CA SER A 258 12.31 17.50 3.00
C SER A 258 11.24 17.89 1.98
N LEU A 259 11.29 19.13 1.47
CA LEU A 259 10.36 19.61 0.46
C LEU A 259 10.53 18.87 -0.88
N ILE A 260 11.76 18.72 -1.34
CA ILE A 260 12.08 17.97 -2.58
C ILE A 260 11.58 16.53 -2.43
N TRP A 261 11.88 15.89 -1.29
CA TRP A 261 11.48 14.50 -1.03
C TRP A 261 9.95 14.37 -0.93
N ALA A 262 9.27 15.28 -0.25
CA ALA A 262 7.81 15.29 -0.14
C ALA A 262 7.12 15.40 -1.52
N ILE A 263 7.60 16.28 -2.40
CA ILE A 263 7.08 16.42 -3.76
C ILE A 263 7.26 15.13 -4.55
N TYR A 264 8.44 14.52 -4.49
CA TYR A 264 8.71 13.22 -5.10
C TYR A 264 7.81 12.12 -4.52
N HIS A 265 7.64 12.12 -3.20
CA HIS A 265 6.85 11.12 -2.49
C HIS A 265 5.35 11.18 -2.83
N ILE A 266 4.78 12.38 -3.02
CA ILE A 266 3.41 12.57 -3.51
C ILE A 266 3.21 11.88 -4.87
N LEU A 267 4.18 12.02 -5.78
CA LEU A 267 4.15 11.35 -7.08
C LEU A 267 4.20 9.82 -6.91
N VAL A 268 5.09 9.33 -6.05
CA VAL A 268 5.22 7.88 -5.76
C VAL A 268 3.93 7.30 -5.19
N ILE A 269 3.31 7.97 -4.22
CA ILE A 269 2.03 7.55 -3.59
C ILE A 269 0.94 7.37 -4.63
N THR A 270 0.76 8.36 -5.50
CA THR A 270 -0.27 8.35 -6.55
C THR A 270 0.01 7.27 -7.58
N LEU A 271 1.24 7.20 -8.06
CA LEU A 271 1.68 6.20 -9.03
C LEU A 271 1.52 4.78 -8.48
N GLN A 272 1.85 4.55 -7.22
CA GLN A 272 1.77 3.26 -6.57
C GLN A 272 0.32 2.75 -6.47
N ALA A 273 -0.62 3.61 -6.08
CA ALA A 273 -2.05 3.29 -6.06
C ALA A 273 -2.56 2.95 -7.46
N PHE A 274 -2.16 3.73 -8.47
CA PHE A 274 -2.50 3.49 -9.86
C PHE A 274 -1.93 2.16 -10.38
N ILE A 275 -0.65 1.88 -10.15
CA ILE A 275 -0.02 0.63 -10.60
C ILE A 275 -0.68 -0.58 -9.94
N PHE A 276 -0.98 -0.51 -8.63
CA PHE A 276 -1.62 -1.61 -7.93
C PHE A 276 -3.01 -1.92 -8.52
N MET A 277 -3.80 -0.88 -8.77
CA MET A 277 -5.10 -0.99 -9.43
C MET A 277 -4.96 -1.58 -10.84
N MET A 278 -4.08 -1.03 -11.68
CA MET A 278 -3.91 -1.47 -13.06
C MET A 278 -3.45 -2.92 -13.16
N LEU A 279 -2.51 -3.35 -12.33
CA LEU A 279 -2.08 -4.75 -12.31
C LEU A 279 -3.22 -5.68 -11.85
N THR A 280 -4.04 -5.24 -10.90
CA THR A 280 -5.22 -6.01 -10.50
C THR A 280 -6.20 -6.16 -11.66
N ILE A 281 -6.49 -5.09 -12.41
CA ILE A 281 -7.35 -5.14 -13.59
C ILE A 281 -6.78 -6.10 -14.63
N VAL A 282 -5.49 -5.97 -14.98
CA VAL A 282 -4.82 -6.83 -15.96
C VAL A 282 -4.84 -8.30 -15.54
N TYR A 283 -4.53 -8.61 -14.30
CA TYR A 283 -4.54 -10.00 -13.81
C TYR A 283 -5.96 -10.60 -13.81
N LEU A 284 -6.97 -9.81 -13.48
CA LEU A 284 -8.36 -10.26 -13.56
C LEU A 284 -8.82 -10.44 -15.02
N THR A 285 -8.33 -9.61 -15.95
CA THR A 285 -8.61 -9.79 -17.39
C THR A 285 -8.03 -11.12 -17.88
N GLN A 286 -6.77 -11.41 -17.56
CA GLN A 286 -6.14 -12.70 -17.91
C GLN A 286 -6.91 -13.90 -17.32
N ALA A 287 -7.46 -13.74 -16.10
CA ALA A 287 -8.30 -14.76 -15.49
C ALA A 287 -9.65 -14.93 -16.23
N HIS A 288 -10.14 -13.91 -16.94
CA HIS A 288 -11.38 -13.92 -17.70
C HIS A 288 -11.20 -14.37 -19.17
N GLU A 289 -9.99 -14.34 -19.69
CA GLU A 289 -9.70 -14.84 -21.03
C GLU A 289 -9.83 -16.36 -21.07
N LYS A 290 -10.68 -16.87 -21.96
CA LYS A 290 -10.74 -18.32 -22.24
C LYS A 290 -9.51 -18.67 -23.07
N SER A 291 -8.71 -19.64 -22.63
CA SER A 291 -7.69 -20.24 -23.48
C SER A 291 -8.38 -20.90 -24.68
N HIS A 292 -8.14 -20.38 -25.88
CA HIS A 292 -8.57 -20.98 -27.15
C HIS A 292 -7.70 -22.18 -27.49
#